data_8ebb99f2b62e1a7fcbe02c0e4b1d7892
#
_entry.id   8ebb99f2b62e1a7fcbe02c0e4b1d7892
#
_cell.length_a   1.000
_cell.length_b   1.000
_cell.length_c   1.000
_cell.angle_alpha   90.00
_cell.angle_beta   90.00
_cell.angle_gamma   90.00
#
_symmetry.space_group_name_H-M   'P 1'
#
loop_
_entity.id
_entity.type
_entity.pdbx_description
1 polymer ?
#
loop_
_entity_poly.entity_id
_entity_poly.type
_entity_poly.pdbx_seq_one_letter_code
_entity_poly.pdbx_strand_id
1 'polypeptide(L)'
;GFGSKYYCDELGFFLNNEMDDFSAKPGEPNMFGLVGNEANSIAPQKRMLSSMTPTIVEKNGKLFMVVGSPGGSTIITAVMQTILNVYEYKLSMQEAVNAPRFHHQWLPDVITFEPNTFNAKTLDTLKSKGFILAIINSFLSCLTIS
;
A
#
# COMPACT_ATOMS: atom_id res chain seq x y z
N GLY A 1 -7.51 -9.57 4.69
CA GLY A 1 -8.53 -10.24 5.53
C GLY A 1 -9.92 -10.17 4.93
N PHE A 2 -10.91 -10.71 5.61
CA PHE A 2 -12.32 -10.66 5.17
C PHE A 2 -13.03 -9.47 5.84
N GLY A 3 -12.59 -8.24 5.55
CA GLY A 3 -13.17 -7.02 6.09
C GLY A 3 -13.26 -7.02 7.63
N SER A 4 -14.42 -6.69 8.17
CA SER A 4 -14.72 -6.71 9.61
C SER A 4 -14.80 -8.11 10.23
N LYS A 5 -14.73 -9.17 9.41
CA LYS A 5 -15.00 -10.58 9.76
C LYS A 5 -16.46 -10.85 10.14
N TYR A 6 -17.33 -9.86 10.04
CA TYR A 6 -18.76 -10.04 10.24
C TYR A 6 -19.41 -10.45 8.93
N TYR A 7 -20.08 -11.61 8.94
CA TYR A 7 -20.83 -12.12 7.81
C TYR A 7 -22.31 -11.79 8.00
N CYS A 8 -22.92 -11.24 6.96
CA CYS A 8 -24.35 -10.95 6.95
C CYS A 8 -25.08 -12.13 6.30
N ASP A 9 -25.72 -12.97 7.12
CA ASP A 9 -26.40 -14.19 6.66
C ASP A 9 -27.54 -13.88 5.68
N GLU A 10 -28.27 -12.79 5.90
CA GLU A 10 -29.40 -12.39 5.07
C GLU A 10 -28.99 -11.96 3.66
N LEU A 11 -27.81 -11.37 3.52
CA LEU A 11 -27.32 -10.79 2.26
C LEU A 11 -26.21 -11.61 1.60
N GLY A 12 -25.64 -12.58 2.30
CA GLY A 12 -24.66 -13.50 1.77
C GLY A 12 -23.25 -12.92 1.52
N PHE A 13 -22.84 -11.86 2.27
CA PHE A 13 -21.51 -11.27 2.12
C PHE A 13 -20.90 -10.81 3.46
N PHE A 14 -19.58 -10.64 3.46
CA PHE A 14 -18.86 -10.03 4.59
C PHE A 14 -18.96 -8.51 4.55
N LEU A 15 -19.16 -7.88 5.70
CA LEU A 15 -19.06 -6.42 5.81
C LEU A 15 -17.61 -5.97 5.72
N ASN A 16 -17.37 -4.80 5.13
CA ASN A 16 -16.06 -4.17 5.09
C ASN A 16 -15.63 -3.67 6.49
N ASN A 17 -14.37 -3.24 6.62
CA ASN A 17 -13.82 -2.64 7.84
C ASN A 17 -13.30 -1.20 7.60
N GLU A 18 -13.83 -0.51 6.60
CA GLU A 18 -13.33 0.78 6.15
C GLU A 18 -13.60 1.94 7.11
N MET A 19 -14.35 1.71 8.20
CA MET A 19 -14.44 2.68 9.30
C MET A 19 -13.08 2.97 9.94
N ASP A 20 -12.12 2.03 9.88
CA ASP A 20 -10.74 2.23 10.34
C ASP A 20 -9.91 3.16 9.44
N ASP A 21 -10.39 3.46 8.22
CA ASP A 21 -9.77 4.42 7.32
C ASP A 21 -10.03 5.89 7.75
N PHE A 22 -10.97 6.11 8.65
CA PHE A 22 -11.11 7.38 9.36
C PHE A 22 -10.06 7.54 10.46
N SER A 23 -9.77 8.80 10.81
CA SER A 23 -9.07 9.12 12.05
C SER A 23 -10.06 8.96 13.22
N ALA A 24 -10.18 7.74 13.74
CA ALA A 24 -11.11 7.43 14.83
C ALA A 24 -10.76 8.24 16.10
N LYS A 25 -9.46 8.51 16.31
CA LYS A 25 -8.96 9.38 17.37
C LYS A 25 -7.86 10.27 16.77
N PRO A 26 -8.19 11.50 16.35
CA PRO A 26 -7.23 12.44 15.78
C PRO A 26 -6.02 12.66 16.70
N GLY A 27 -4.81 12.65 16.10
CA GLY A 27 -3.56 12.81 16.83
C GLY A 27 -2.98 11.52 17.42
N GLU A 28 -3.71 10.40 17.38
CA GLU A 28 -3.22 9.11 17.83
C GLU A 28 -2.92 8.16 16.64
N PRO A 29 -1.92 7.29 16.76
CA PRO A 29 -1.62 6.33 15.70
C PRO A 29 -2.71 5.24 15.61
N ASN A 30 -3.06 4.85 14.38
CA ASN A 30 -3.90 3.70 14.10
C ASN A 30 -3.09 2.38 14.17
N MET A 31 -3.72 1.24 13.85
CA MET A 31 -3.06 -0.07 13.85
C MET A 31 -1.86 -0.18 12.90
N PHE A 32 -1.72 0.73 11.93
CA PHE A 32 -0.60 0.79 10.99
C PHE A 32 0.46 1.82 11.38
N GLY A 33 0.35 2.43 12.57
CA GLY A 33 1.26 3.49 13.04
C GLY A 33 1.03 4.85 12.36
N LEU A 34 -0.07 5.01 11.61
CA LEU A 34 -0.39 6.27 10.94
C LEU A 34 -1.16 7.19 11.88
N VAL A 35 -0.69 8.42 12.01
CA VAL A 35 -1.34 9.46 12.81
C VAL A 35 -2.28 10.27 11.91
N GLY A 36 -3.58 10.15 12.17
CA GLY A 36 -4.61 10.94 11.48
C GLY A 36 -4.90 12.26 12.19
N ASN A 37 -5.69 13.11 11.53
CA ASN A 37 -6.07 14.42 12.04
C ASN A 37 -7.57 14.68 11.90
N GLU A 38 -8.04 15.84 12.37
CA GLU A 38 -9.43 16.27 12.32
C GLU A 38 -10.02 16.27 10.90
N ALA A 39 -9.23 16.53 9.86
CA ALA A 39 -9.71 16.54 8.49
C ALA A 39 -10.30 15.20 8.05
N ASN A 40 -9.82 14.09 8.62
CA ASN A 40 -10.32 12.74 8.36
C ASN A 40 -11.07 12.13 9.55
N SER A 41 -11.49 12.93 10.54
CA SER A 41 -12.29 12.45 11.66
C SER A 41 -13.67 11.96 11.20
N ILE A 42 -14.26 11.04 11.96
CA ILE A 42 -15.60 10.50 11.69
C ILE A 42 -16.64 11.61 11.83
N ALA A 43 -17.49 11.73 10.81
CA ALA A 43 -18.63 12.65 10.84
C ALA A 43 -19.82 12.07 10.04
N PRO A 44 -21.07 12.43 10.36
CA PRO A 44 -22.22 12.01 9.57
C PRO A 44 -22.08 12.38 8.09
N GLN A 45 -22.45 11.46 7.19
CA GLN A 45 -22.41 11.62 5.73
C GLN A 45 -21.02 11.87 5.13
N LYS A 46 -19.96 11.77 5.93
CA LYS A 46 -18.59 11.90 5.46
C LYS A 46 -18.06 10.57 4.95
N ARG A 47 -17.31 10.62 3.86
CA ARG A 47 -16.57 9.47 3.34
C ARG A 47 -15.16 9.45 3.92
N MET A 48 -14.65 8.25 4.23
CA MET A 48 -13.27 8.03 4.63
C MET A 48 -12.31 8.27 3.44
N LEU A 49 -11.02 8.20 3.70
CA LEU A 49 -10.00 8.13 2.67
C LEU A 49 -10.24 6.92 1.75
N SER A 50 -9.83 7.04 0.48
CA SER A 50 -9.87 5.90 -0.43
C SER A 50 -8.86 4.86 0.00
N SER A 51 -9.30 3.62 0.17
CA SER A 51 -8.44 2.45 0.33
C SER A 51 -7.97 1.92 -1.04
N MET A 52 -6.96 1.02 -1.06
CA MET A 52 -6.45 0.31 -2.24
C MET A 52 -5.69 1.15 -3.28
N THR A 53 -5.64 2.46 -3.19
CA THR A 53 -5.00 3.36 -4.18
C THR A 53 -5.37 2.95 -5.63
N PRO A 54 -6.69 2.89 -5.97
CA PRO A 54 -7.11 2.47 -7.31
C PRO A 54 -6.60 3.48 -8.34
N THR A 55 -5.80 3.01 -9.28
CA THR A 55 -5.09 3.87 -10.24
C THR A 55 -5.35 3.39 -11.65
N ILE A 56 -5.74 4.32 -12.53
CA ILE A 56 -5.87 4.10 -13.97
C ILE A 56 -4.76 4.90 -14.65
N VAL A 57 -3.96 4.23 -15.45
CA VAL A 57 -2.89 4.86 -16.23
C VAL A 57 -3.26 4.84 -17.70
N GLU A 58 -3.22 6.01 -18.33
CA GLU A 58 -3.41 6.18 -19.77
C GLU A 58 -2.10 6.51 -20.45
N LYS A 59 -1.94 6.02 -21.66
CA LYS A 59 -0.81 6.31 -22.54
C LYS A 59 -1.32 6.64 -23.95
N ASN A 60 -0.99 7.80 -24.46
CA ASN A 60 -1.45 8.29 -25.77
C ASN A 60 -2.98 8.26 -25.92
N GLY A 61 -3.71 8.62 -24.87
CA GLY A 61 -5.18 8.65 -24.86
C GLY A 61 -5.85 7.27 -24.83
N LYS A 62 -5.11 6.22 -24.52
CA LYS A 62 -5.63 4.84 -24.39
C LYS A 62 -5.30 4.28 -23.02
N LEU A 63 -6.21 3.45 -22.52
CA LEU A 63 -5.96 2.70 -21.29
C LEU A 63 -4.66 1.88 -21.43
N PHE A 64 -3.74 2.08 -20.50
CA PHE A 64 -2.46 1.38 -20.46
C PHE A 64 -2.41 0.34 -19.36
N MET A 65 -2.85 0.70 -18.13
CA MET A 65 -2.98 -0.25 -17.04
C MET A 65 -4.00 0.22 -16.00
N VAL A 66 -4.53 -0.72 -15.25
CA VAL A 66 -5.31 -0.49 -14.02
C VAL A 66 -4.62 -1.24 -12.89
N VAL A 67 -4.36 -0.57 -11.79
CA VAL A 67 -3.62 -1.14 -10.67
C VAL A 67 -4.18 -0.68 -9.33
N GLY A 68 -4.17 -1.55 -8.36
CA GLY A 68 -4.50 -1.31 -6.96
C GLY A 68 -3.87 -2.39 -6.08
N SER A 69 -3.86 -2.19 -4.77
CA SER A 69 -3.25 -3.15 -3.86
C SER A 69 -3.99 -3.18 -2.53
N PRO A 70 -4.11 -4.32 -1.85
CA PRO A 70 -4.32 -4.37 -0.41
C PRO A 70 -3.00 -4.14 0.33
N GLY A 71 -3.02 -3.79 1.62
CA GLY A 71 -1.80 -3.75 2.43
C GLY A 71 -1.65 -2.58 3.40
N GLY A 72 -2.72 -1.90 3.76
CA GLY A 72 -2.67 -0.77 4.69
C GLY A 72 -1.76 0.35 4.16
N SER A 73 -0.84 0.85 4.98
CA SER A 73 0.07 1.94 4.61
C SER A 73 1.02 1.61 3.46
N THR A 74 1.30 0.33 3.20
CA THR A 74 2.20 -0.10 2.13
C THR A 74 1.57 -0.03 0.72
N ILE A 75 0.26 0.19 0.62
CA ILE A 75 -0.49 0.22 -0.63
C ILE A 75 0.09 1.25 -1.61
N ILE A 76 0.35 2.47 -1.13
CA ILE A 76 0.80 3.58 -1.97
C ILE A 76 2.14 3.25 -2.64
N THR A 77 3.09 2.75 -1.86
CA THR A 77 4.42 2.38 -2.37
C THR A 77 4.39 1.14 -3.26
N ALA A 78 3.52 0.17 -2.97
CA ALA A 78 3.33 -1.01 -3.81
C ALA A 78 2.79 -0.64 -5.20
N VAL A 79 1.75 0.18 -5.26
CA VAL A 79 1.17 0.67 -6.53
C VAL A 79 2.19 1.50 -7.30
N MET A 80 2.88 2.44 -6.66
CA MET A 80 3.92 3.26 -7.29
C MET A 80 5.03 2.40 -7.90
N GLN A 81 5.58 1.44 -7.15
CA GLN A 81 6.65 0.56 -7.65
C GLN A 81 6.17 -0.31 -8.81
N THR A 82 4.94 -0.82 -8.77
CA THR A 82 4.37 -1.59 -9.89
C THR A 82 4.29 -0.74 -11.17
N ILE A 83 3.82 0.50 -11.06
CA ILE A 83 3.77 1.43 -12.21
C ILE A 83 5.17 1.70 -12.77
N LEU A 84 6.14 2.00 -11.90
CA LEU A 84 7.52 2.26 -12.31
C LEU A 84 8.16 1.02 -12.94
N ASN A 85 7.93 -0.16 -12.39
CA ASN A 85 8.44 -1.40 -12.94
C ASN A 85 7.97 -1.64 -14.37
N VAL A 86 6.70 -1.39 -14.66
CA VAL A 86 6.17 -1.53 -16.03
C VAL A 86 6.62 -0.39 -16.92
N TYR A 87 6.49 0.87 -16.46
CA TYR A 87 6.71 2.03 -17.31
C TYR A 87 8.18 2.34 -17.54
N GLU A 88 9.01 2.37 -16.50
CA GLU A 88 10.43 2.71 -16.58
C GLU A 88 11.31 1.49 -16.84
N TYR A 89 11.12 0.43 -16.08
CA TYR A 89 11.97 -0.75 -16.16
C TYR A 89 11.52 -1.76 -17.21
N LYS A 90 10.37 -1.52 -17.88
CA LYS A 90 9.85 -2.31 -19.01
C LYS A 90 9.56 -3.77 -18.65
N LEU A 91 9.29 -4.04 -17.39
CA LEU A 91 8.85 -5.36 -16.95
C LEU A 91 7.43 -5.62 -17.49
N SER A 92 7.14 -6.89 -17.75
CA SER A 92 5.75 -7.31 -17.95
C SER A 92 4.94 -7.08 -16.67
N MET A 93 3.63 -7.03 -16.75
CA MET A 93 2.76 -6.86 -15.58
C MET A 93 2.99 -7.95 -14.53
N GLN A 94 3.16 -9.20 -14.98
CA GLN A 94 3.43 -10.32 -14.07
C GLN A 94 4.78 -10.19 -13.36
N GLU A 95 5.82 -9.78 -14.07
CA GLU A 95 7.14 -9.52 -13.46
C GLU A 95 7.08 -8.35 -12.48
N ALA A 96 6.37 -7.27 -12.83
CA ALA A 96 6.22 -6.10 -11.98
C ALA A 96 5.49 -6.41 -10.67
N VAL A 97 4.46 -7.27 -10.73
CA VAL A 97 3.72 -7.73 -9.55
C VAL A 97 4.56 -8.67 -8.69
N ASN A 98 5.39 -9.50 -9.29
CA ASN A 98 6.26 -10.44 -8.60
C ASN A 98 7.58 -9.81 -8.13
N ALA A 99 7.92 -8.62 -8.59
CA ALA A 99 9.14 -7.94 -8.19
C ALA A 99 9.15 -7.65 -6.68
N PRO A 100 10.29 -7.86 -6.00
CA PRO A 100 10.41 -7.59 -4.59
C PRO A 100 10.26 -6.08 -4.32
N ARG A 101 9.64 -5.73 -3.21
CA ARG A 101 9.22 -4.38 -2.87
C ARG A 101 9.90 -3.86 -1.62
N PHE A 102 9.87 -2.55 -1.46
CA PHE A 102 10.23 -1.87 -0.23
C PHE A 102 9.20 -0.82 0.15
N HIS A 103 9.22 -0.42 1.42
CA HIS A 103 8.32 0.60 1.96
C HIS A 103 9.02 1.44 3.01
N HIS A 104 8.70 2.73 3.02
CA HIS A 104 9.06 3.68 4.06
C HIS A 104 7.94 4.71 4.21
N GLN A 105 7.53 5.00 5.45
CA GLN A 105 6.38 5.88 5.72
C GLN A 105 6.67 6.98 6.75
N TRP A 106 7.96 7.30 6.99
CA TRP A 106 8.39 8.30 7.97
C TRP A 106 8.19 7.86 9.44
N LEU A 107 7.03 7.41 9.84
CA LEU A 107 6.74 6.85 11.17
C LEU A 107 6.07 5.46 11.01
N PRO A 108 6.74 4.39 11.47
CA PRO A 108 8.11 4.34 11.99
C PRO A 108 9.15 4.67 10.91
N ASP A 109 10.26 5.33 11.29
CA ASP A 109 11.37 5.68 10.39
C ASP A 109 12.27 4.47 10.13
N VAL A 110 11.70 3.50 9.41
CA VAL A 110 12.33 2.23 9.04
C VAL A 110 12.02 1.91 7.59
N ILE A 111 13.05 1.63 6.80
CA ILE A 111 12.86 1.05 5.46
C ILE A 111 12.63 -0.45 5.62
N THR A 112 11.42 -0.92 5.35
CA THR A 112 11.10 -2.34 5.27
C THR A 112 11.20 -2.81 3.83
N PHE A 113 11.73 -4.02 3.60
CA PHE A 113 11.91 -4.55 2.25
C PHE A 113 11.87 -6.08 2.20
N GLU A 114 11.47 -6.61 1.06
CA GLU A 114 11.44 -8.05 0.77
C GLU A 114 12.85 -8.56 0.44
N PRO A 115 13.12 -9.87 0.60
CA PRO A 115 14.39 -10.47 0.16
C PRO A 115 14.69 -10.13 -1.31
N ASN A 116 15.95 -9.89 -1.61
CA ASN A 116 16.45 -9.55 -2.96
C ASN A 116 16.01 -8.19 -3.54
N THR A 117 15.38 -7.32 -2.76
CA THR A 117 15.04 -5.95 -3.21
C THR A 117 16.30 -5.13 -3.47
N PHE A 118 17.28 -5.20 -2.58
CA PHE A 118 18.51 -4.41 -2.65
C PHE A 118 19.74 -5.29 -2.71
N ASN A 119 20.72 -4.89 -3.52
CA ASN A 119 22.06 -5.48 -3.48
C ASN A 119 22.87 -4.99 -2.27
N ALA A 120 23.97 -5.66 -1.94
CA ALA A 120 24.80 -5.33 -0.77
C ALA A 120 25.29 -3.88 -0.78
N LYS A 121 25.72 -3.36 -1.92
CA LYS A 121 26.19 -1.97 -2.07
C LYS A 121 25.08 -0.95 -1.73
N THR A 122 23.86 -1.21 -2.17
CA THR A 122 22.70 -0.35 -1.85
C THR A 122 22.38 -0.38 -0.37
N LEU A 123 22.40 -1.56 0.26
CA LEU A 123 22.17 -1.72 1.70
C LEU A 123 23.23 -0.97 2.51
N ASP A 124 24.51 -1.07 2.16
CA ASP A 124 25.61 -0.36 2.83
C ASP A 124 25.45 1.16 2.66
N THR A 125 25.06 1.61 1.47
CA THR A 125 24.81 3.04 1.22
C THR A 125 23.65 3.57 2.05
N LEU A 126 22.54 2.83 2.16
CA LEU A 126 21.40 3.23 2.99
C LEU A 126 21.78 3.30 4.48
N LYS A 127 22.49 2.29 4.99
CA LYS A 127 23.02 2.29 6.35
C LYS A 127 23.96 3.46 6.62
N SER A 128 24.88 3.78 5.71
CA SER A 128 25.81 4.90 5.86
C SER A 128 25.12 6.26 5.89
N LYS A 129 23.91 6.35 5.34
CA LYS A 129 23.03 7.53 5.41
C LYS A 129 22.19 7.59 6.68
N GLY A 130 22.29 6.60 7.56
CA GLY A 130 21.59 6.56 8.84
C GLY A 130 20.22 5.87 8.80
N PHE A 131 19.81 5.26 7.68
CA PHE A 131 18.53 4.56 7.60
C PHE A 131 18.54 3.26 8.42
N ILE A 132 17.46 3.01 9.13
CA ILE A 132 17.18 1.73 9.77
C ILE A 132 16.54 0.81 8.72
N LEU A 133 17.05 -0.41 8.59
CA LEU A 133 16.63 -1.38 7.59
C LEU A 133 16.05 -2.62 8.24
N ALA A 134 14.90 -3.09 7.76
CA ALA A 134 14.25 -4.32 8.22
C ALA A 134 13.78 -5.18 7.06
N ILE A 135 14.13 -6.46 7.09
CA ILE A 135 13.64 -7.46 6.13
C ILE A 135 12.29 -7.99 6.59
N ILE A 136 11.34 -8.10 5.67
CA ILE A 136 10.05 -8.74 5.88
C ILE A 136 9.87 -9.85 4.85
N ASN A 137 9.10 -10.89 5.18
CA ASN A 137 8.93 -12.04 4.29
C ASN A 137 8.15 -11.72 3.01
N SER A 138 7.11 -10.91 3.10
CA SER A 138 6.40 -10.35 1.94
C SER A 138 5.53 -9.17 2.32
N PHE A 139 5.33 -8.21 1.41
CA PHE A 139 4.15 -7.36 1.39
C PHE A 139 2.98 -8.15 0.79
N LEU A 140 1.75 -7.87 1.21
CA LEU A 140 0.57 -8.48 0.61
C LEU A 140 0.55 -8.25 -0.91
N SER A 141 0.22 -9.28 -1.68
CA SER A 141 0.27 -9.26 -3.14
C SER A 141 -0.58 -8.15 -3.75
N CYS A 142 -0.02 -7.44 -4.72
CA CYS A 142 -0.74 -6.47 -5.54
C CYS A 142 -1.77 -7.18 -6.41
N LEU A 143 -3.02 -6.69 -6.43
CA LEU A 143 -4.03 -7.11 -7.39
C LEU A 143 -3.94 -6.23 -8.64
N THR A 144 -3.64 -6.84 -9.77
CA THR A 144 -3.62 -6.17 -11.07
C THR A 144 -4.73 -6.70 -11.94
N ILE A 145 -5.48 -5.80 -12.55
CA ILE A 145 -6.42 -6.11 -13.63
C ILE A 145 -5.86 -5.42 -14.86
N SER A 146 -5.46 -6.22 -15.83
CA SER A 146 -5.03 -5.76 -17.16
C SER A 146 -6.24 -5.50 -18.06
#